data_92c6a59b0487919196ab85c0a1b002c4
#
_entry.id   92c6a59b0487919196ab85c0a1b002c4
#
_cell.length_a   1.000
_cell.length_b   1.000
_cell.length_c   1.000
_cell.angle_alpha   90.00
_cell.angle_beta   90.00
_cell.angle_gamma   90.00
#
_symmetry.space_group_name_H-M   'P 1'
#
loop_
_entity.id
_entity.type
_entity.pdbx_description
1 polymer ?
#
loop_
_entity_poly.entity_id
_entity_poly.type
_entity_poly.pdbx_seq_one_letter_code
_entity_poly.pdbx_strand_id
1 'polypeptide(L)'
;MWIVDSSVWIDYFNGRDTPQTGLLDAALGQWAIGLGDIILCEVLQGFHDQRDFDIARQSLLQFTVYTIGGAEIAIRSAENYRSLRRRGVTIRKTIDCLIATFVIERGFSLLHSDRDFDPFETHLGLDVVR
;
A
#
# COMPACT_ATOMS: atom_id res chain seq x y z
N MET A 1 11.48 4.86 -4.72
CA MET A 1 10.71 4.78 -3.45
C MET A 1 9.64 3.72 -3.60
N TRP A 2 9.64 2.76 -2.70
CA TRP A 2 8.58 1.77 -2.61
C TRP A 2 7.58 2.16 -1.54
N ILE A 3 6.31 1.99 -1.85
CA ILE A 3 5.24 1.94 -0.85
C ILE A 3 4.87 0.48 -0.69
N VAL A 4 4.81 0.01 0.55
CA VAL A 4 4.48 -1.39 0.86
C VAL A 4 3.05 -1.42 1.41
N ASP A 5 2.19 -2.18 0.74
CA ASP A 5 0.78 -2.28 1.14
C ASP A 5 0.61 -3.04 2.45
N SER A 6 -0.50 -2.79 3.13
CA SER A 6 -0.84 -3.47 4.38
C SER A 6 -0.85 -4.99 4.23
N SER A 7 -1.25 -5.53 3.08
CA SER A 7 -1.23 -6.97 2.82
C SER A 7 0.15 -7.59 3.03
N VAL A 8 1.20 -6.90 2.64
CA VAL A 8 2.58 -7.38 2.79
C VAL A 8 3.08 -7.16 4.23
N TRP A 9 2.82 -5.99 4.81
CA TRP A 9 3.21 -5.72 6.18
C TRP A 9 2.57 -6.69 7.17
N ILE A 10 1.27 -6.99 6.99
CA ILE A 10 0.55 -7.95 7.84
C ILE A 10 1.18 -9.33 7.75
N ASP A 11 1.47 -9.82 6.56
CA ASP A 11 2.14 -11.10 6.38
C ASP A 11 3.53 -11.08 7.02
N TYR A 12 4.27 -9.98 6.85
CA TYR A 12 5.61 -9.84 7.44
C TYR A 12 5.58 -9.90 8.97
N PHE A 13 4.67 -9.16 9.61
CA PHE A 13 4.56 -9.18 11.07
C PHE A 13 4.03 -10.52 11.60
N ASN A 14 3.26 -11.25 10.80
CA ASN A 14 2.77 -12.58 11.14
C ASN A 14 3.77 -13.71 10.85
N GLY A 15 4.95 -13.37 10.35
CA GLY A 15 6.00 -14.34 10.06
C GLY A 15 5.69 -15.25 8.86
N ARG A 16 4.83 -14.83 7.94
CA ARG A 16 4.49 -15.61 6.74
C ARG A 16 5.55 -15.41 5.66
N ASP A 17 6.04 -16.52 5.12
CA ASP A 17 6.98 -16.50 4.00
C ASP A 17 6.22 -16.44 2.68
N THR A 18 6.33 -15.32 2.00
CA THR A 18 5.77 -15.11 0.67
C THR A 18 6.84 -14.46 -0.22
N PRO A 19 6.70 -14.50 -1.56
CA PRO A 19 7.63 -13.78 -2.42
C PRO A 19 7.70 -12.29 -2.06
N GLN A 20 6.58 -11.67 -1.69
CA GLN A 20 6.52 -10.26 -1.35
C GLN A 20 7.20 -9.95 -0.01
N THR A 21 7.01 -10.78 1.02
CA THR A 21 7.72 -10.59 2.29
C THR A 21 9.23 -10.80 2.13
N GLY A 22 9.65 -11.69 1.23
CA GLY A 22 11.04 -11.86 0.86
C GLY A 22 11.64 -10.61 0.21
N LEU A 23 10.89 -9.99 -0.70
CA LEU A 23 11.30 -8.73 -1.32
C LEU A 23 11.40 -7.61 -0.29
N LEU A 24 10.45 -7.51 0.62
CA LEU A 24 10.48 -6.53 1.70
C LEU A 24 11.70 -6.74 2.60
N ASP A 25 11.93 -7.95 3.04
CA ASP A 25 13.05 -8.28 3.93
C ASP A 25 14.39 -7.92 3.29
N ALA A 26 14.56 -8.24 2.02
CA ALA A 26 15.78 -7.91 1.29
C ALA A 26 15.96 -6.40 1.08
N ALA A 27 14.87 -5.65 1.00
CA ALA A 27 14.91 -4.21 0.78
C ALA A 27 15.14 -3.40 2.05
N LEU A 28 14.79 -3.94 3.21
CA LEU A 28 14.91 -3.23 4.48
C LEU A 28 16.36 -2.83 4.74
N GLY A 29 16.58 -1.54 5.01
CA GLY A 29 17.91 -0.97 5.24
C GLY A 29 18.72 -0.72 3.97
N GLN A 30 18.25 -1.11 2.79
CA GLN A 30 18.98 -0.96 1.53
C GLN A 30 18.24 -0.19 0.45
N TRP A 31 16.93 -0.13 0.53
CA TRP A 31 16.09 0.54 -0.44
C TRP A 31 15.18 1.56 0.22
N ALA A 32 14.82 2.61 -0.51
CA ALA A 32 13.94 3.64 0.01
C ALA A 32 12.50 3.11 0.11
N ILE A 33 12.01 3.01 1.34
CA ILE A 33 10.65 2.56 1.66
C ILE A 33 9.93 3.70 2.36
N GLY A 34 8.75 4.06 1.86
CA GLY A 34 7.86 5.00 2.50
C GLY A 34 6.62 4.30 3.02
N LEU A 35 5.95 4.93 3.96
CA LEU A 35 4.75 4.40 4.59
C LEU A 35 3.59 5.37 4.38
N GLY A 36 2.48 4.89 3.84
CA GLY A 36 1.26 5.69 3.77
C GLY A 36 0.52 5.68 5.09
N ASP A 37 -0.05 6.81 5.48
CA ASP A 37 -0.81 6.93 6.74
C ASP A 37 -2.01 5.97 6.79
N ILE A 38 -2.70 5.78 5.68
CA ILE A 38 -3.81 4.83 5.58
C ILE A 38 -3.32 3.40 5.80
N ILE A 39 -2.16 3.07 5.24
CA ILE A 39 -1.55 1.75 5.40
C ILE A 39 -1.13 1.53 6.86
N LEU A 40 -0.52 2.54 7.47
CA LEU A 40 -0.19 2.51 8.90
C LEU A 40 -1.43 2.18 9.75
N CYS A 41 -2.55 2.84 9.45
CA CYS A 41 -3.82 2.59 10.14
C CYS A 41 -4.28 1.14 9.95
N GLU A 42 -4.28 0.65 8.71
CA GLU A 42 -4.72 -0.71 8.40
C GLU A 42 -3.88 -1.77 9.11
N VAL A 43 -2.57 -1.58 9.15
CA VAL A 43 -1.68 -2.53 9.82
C VAL A 43 -1.89 -2.51 11.33
N LEU A 44 -1.88 -1.34 11.94
CA LEU A 44 -1.95 -1.21 13.39
C LEU A 44 -3.29 -1.64 13.98
N GLN A 45 -4.39 -1.38 13.29
CA GLN A 45 -5.72 -1.76 13.77
C GLN A 45 -5.93 -3.27 13.88
N GLY A 46 -5.08 -4.06 13.21
CA GLY A 46 -5.17 -5.51 13.21
C GLY A 46 -4.57 -6.18 14.45
N PHE A 47 -3.80 -5.47 15.25
CA PHE A 47 -3.18 -6.04 16.46
C PHE A 47 -4.17 -6.06 17.62
N HIS A 48 -4.30 -7.21 18.28
CA HIS A 48 -5.14 -7.37 19.48
C HIS A 48 -4.36 -7.11 20.76
N ASP A 49 -3.09 -7.50 20.79
CA ASP A 49 -2.20 -7.35 21.93
C ASP A 49 -1.53 -5.98 21.90
N GLN A 50 -1.61 -5.25 23.00
CA GLN A 50 -1.02 -3.92 23.13
C GLN A 50 0.49 -3.94 22.94
N ARG A 51 1.16 -4.99 23.42
CA ARG A 51 2.62 -5.13 23.24
C ARG A 51 3.00 -5.24 21.77
N ASP A 52 2.29 -6.06 21.02
CA ASP A 52 2.56 -6.24 19.60
C ASP A 52 2.23 -4.98 18.82
N PHE A 53 1.15 -4.28 19.18
CA PHE A 53 0.80 -2.97 18.63
C PHE A 53 1.94 -1.97 18.83
N ASP A 54 2.47 -1.87 20.06
CA ASP A 54 3.53 -0.91 20.40
C ASP A 54 4.81 -1.21 19.61
N ILE A 55 5.17 -2.49 19.51
CA ILE A 55 6.36 -2.91 18.75
C ILE A 55 6.22 -2.55 17.28
N ALA A 56 5.07 -2.88 16.67
CA ALA A 56 4.80 -2.58 15.27
C ALA A 56 4.79 -1.07 15.03
N ARG A 57 4.14 -0.31 15.90
CA ARG A 57 4.10 1.16 15.82
C ARG A 57 5.51 1.74 15.83
N GLN A 58 6.34 1.31 16.76
CA GLN A 58 7.72 1.79 16.87
C GLN A 58 8.53 1.45 15.62
N SER A 59 8.39 0.24 15.10
CA SER A 59 9.08 -0.21 13.89
C SER A 59 8.65 0.59 12.67
N LEU A 60 7.35 0.78 12.50
CA LEU A 60 6.79 1.46 11.32
C LEU A 60 7.09 2.97 11.32
N LEU A 61 7.15 3.61 12.49
CA LEU A 61 7.44 5.05 12.58
C LEU A 61 8.90 5.39 12.28
N GLN A 62 9.75 4.41 12.01
CA GLN A 62 11.10 4.65 11.50
C GLN A 62 11.09 5.07 10.02
N PHE A 63 10.02 4.79 9.30
CA PHE A 63 9.89 5.18 7.90
C PHE A 63 9.27 6.58 7.78
N THR A 64 9.51 7.23 6.65
CA THR A 64 8.80 8.47 6.33
C THR A 64 7.33 8.15 6.09
N VAL A 65 6.46 8.83 6.84
CA VAL A 65 5.01 8.65 6.69
C VAL A 65 4.46 9.71 5.74
N TYR A 66 3.85 9.25 4.66
CA TYR A 66 3.20 10.11 3.68
C TYR A 66 1.72 10.22 3.98
N THR A 67 1.16 11.40 3.80
CA THR A 67 -0.28 11.60 3.84
C THR A 67 -0.87 11.18 2.50
N ILE A 68 -1.61 10.08 2.51
CA ILE A 68 -2.38 9.62 1.35
C ILE A 68 -3.77 10.23 1.46
N GLY A 69 -4.21 10.89 0.42
CA GLY A 69 -5.50 11.56 0.42
C GLY A 69 -5.34 13.07 0.30
N GLY A 70 -6.24 13.80 0.90
CA GLY A 70 -6.42 15.22 0.61
C GLY A 70 -7.25 15.40 -0.67
N ALA A 71 -7.64 16.65 -0.96
CA ALA A 71 -8.60 16.91 -2.04
C ALA A 71 -8.09 16.50 -3.42
N GLU A 72 -6.83 16.74 -3.71
CA GLU A 72 -6.26 16.43 -5.02
C GLU A 72 -6.26 14.94 -5.31
N ILE A 73 -5.75 14.13 -4.40
CA ILE A 73 -5.72 12.67 -4.56
C ILE A 73 -7.15 12.09 -4.52
N ALA A 74 -8.03 12.64 -3.70
CA ALA A 74 -9.42 12.20 -3.65
C ALA A 74 -10.11 12.37 -5.01
N ILE A 75 -9.91 13.52 -5.66
CA ILE A 75 -10.48 13.79 -6.99
C ILE A 75 -9.88 12.85 -8.03
N ARG A 76 -8.56 12.70 -8.05
CA ARG A 76 -7.86 11.79 -8.98
C ARG A 76 -8.30 10.36 -8.78
N SER A 77 -8.46 9.93 -7.53
CA SER A 77 -8.93 8.59 -7.20
C SER A 77 -10.35 8.35 -7.73
N ALA A 78 -11.24 9.34 -7.58
CA ALA A 78 -12.58 9.27 -8.13
C ALA A 78 -12.57 9.17 -9.66
N GLU A 79 -11.70 9.92 -10.32
CA GLU A 79 -11.53 9.84 -11.78
C GLU A 79 -11.05 8.44 -12.20
N ASN A 80 -10.08 7.88 -11.49
CA ASN A 80 -9.56 6.54 -11.74
C ASN A 80 -10.63 5.47 -11.54
N TYR A 81 -11.39 5.56 -10.46
CA TYR A 81 -12.50 4.67 -10.20
C TYR A 81 -13.51 4.67 -11.34
N ARG A 82 -13.89 5.86 -11.81
CA ARG A 82 -14.85 6.03 -12.91
C ARG A 82 -14.29 5.49 -14.23
N SER A 83 -13.01 5.72 -14.50
CA SER A 83 -12.33 5.20 -15.69
C SER A 83 -12.34 3.68 -15.72
N LEU A 84 -12.02 3.04 -14.60
CA LEU A 84 -12.05 1.58 -14.50
C LEU A 84 -13.45 1.02 -14.62
N ARG A 85 -14.44 1.68 -14.01
CA ARG A 85 -15.85 1.27 -14.13
C ARG A 85 -16.32 1.32 -15.58
N ARG A 86 -15.92 2.34 -16.34
CA ARG A 86 -16.25 2.42 -17.80
C ARG A 86 -15.64 1.28 -18.59
N ARG A 87 -14.55 0.66 -18.09
CA ARG A 87 -13.92 -0.51 -18.67
C ARG A 87 -14.51 -1.83 -18.17
N GLY A 88 -15.59 -1.76 -17.38
CA GLY A 88 -16.22 -2.94 -16.79
C GLY A 88 -15.55 -3.45 -15.54
N VAL A 89 -14.64 -2.68 -14.94
CA VAL A 89 -13.93 -3.07 -13.73
C VAL A 89 -14.52 -2.33 -12.54
N THR A 90 -15.02 -3.08 -11.55
CA THR A 90 -15.52 -2.52 -10.30
C THR A 90 -14.46 -2.66 -9.21
N ILE A 91 -14.08 -1.54 -8.61
CA ILE A 91 -13.16 -1.53 -7.48
C ILE A 91 -13.97 -1.67 -6.20
N ARG A 92 -13.63 -2.68 -5.39
CA ARG A 92 -14.40 -3.02 -4.18
C ARG A 92 -14.11 -2.11 -3.00
N LYS A 93 -12.88 -1.58 -2.92
CA LYS A 93 -12.44 -0.78 -1.77
C LYS A 93 -11.93 0.57 -2.22
N THR A 94 -12.55 1.63 -1.73
CA THR A 94 -12.11 3.01 -1.98
C THR A 94 -10.67 3.23 -1.53
N ILE A 95 -10.28 2.61 -0.41
CA ILE A 95 -8.93 2.73 0.14
C ILE A 95 -7.88 2.23 -0.85
N ASP A 96 -8.10 1.11 -1.50
CA ASP A 96 -7.16 0.57 -2.49
C ASP A 96 -7.01 1.52 -3.67
N CYS A 97 -8.10 2.15 -4.08
CA CYS A 97 -8.07 3.15 -5.16
C CYS A 97 -7.26 4.38 -4.74
N LEU A 98 -7.40 4.84 -3.51
CA LEU A 98 -6.62 5.96 -2.96
C LEU A 98 -5.13 5.62 -2.91
N ILE A 99 -4.77 4.44 -2.42
CA ILE A 99 -3.37 4.00 -2.32
C ILE A 99 -2.75 3.91 -3.71
N ALA A 100 -3.41 3.23 -4.64
CA ALA A 100 -2.91 3.07 -6.00
C ALA A 100 -2.75 4.43 -6.70
N THR A 101 -3.73 5.31 -6.56
CA THR A 101 -3.69 6.66 -7.15
C THR A 101 -2.52 7.46 -6.60
N PHE A 102 -2.31 7.43 -5.28
CA PHE A 102 -1.19 8.11 -4.64
C PHE A 102 0.15 7.62 -5.21
N VAL A 103 0.32 6.30 -5.31
CA VAL A 103 1.57 5.70 -5.81
C VAL A 103 1.81 6.12 -7.26
N ILE A 104 0.78 6.07 -8.10
CA ILE A 104 0.87 6.48 -9.51
C ILE A 104 1.25 7.96 -9.62
N GLU A 105 0.56 8.84 -8.91
CA GLU A 105 0.77 10.29 -9.00
C GLU A 105 2.16 10.70 -8.50
N ARG A 106 2.71 9.96 -7.53
CA ARG A 106 4.06 10.22 -7.02
C ARG A 106 5.17 9.57 -7.84
N GLY A 107 4.83 8.71 -8.79
CA GLY A 107 5.84 7.97 -9.53
C GLY A 107 6.59 6.95 -8.68
N PHE A 108 5.96 6.46 -7.62
CA PHE A 108 6.52 5.43 -6.75
C PHE A 108 6.16 4.04 -7.27
N SER A 109 6.62 3.01 -6.58
CA SER A 109 6.29 1.62 -6.88
C SER A 109 5.55 1.02 -5.70
N LEU A 110 4.61 0.12 -5.97
CA LEU A 110 3.82 -0.55 -4.93
C LEU A 110 4.25 -2.01 -4.79
N LEU A 111 4.59 -2.40 -3.58
CA LEU A 111 4.76 -3.82 -3.23
C LEU A 111 3.48 -4.29 -2.54
N HIS A 112 2.78 -5.23 -3.15
CA HIS A 112 1.51 -5.75 -2.63
C HIS A 112 1.37 -7.25 -2.90
N SER A 113 0.45 -7.88 -2.17
CA SER A 113 0.02 -9.26 -2.39
C SER A 113 -1.51 -9.36 -2.47
N ASP A 114 -2.15 -8.30 -2.99
CA ASP A 114 -3.59 -8.23 -3.13
C ASP A 114 -3.95 -7.95 -4.59
N ARG A 115 -4.57 -8.93 -5.25
CA ARG A 115 -4.95 -8.82 -6.67
C ARG A 115 -5.98 -7.72 -6.95
N ASP A 116 -6.58 -7.12 -5.93
CA ASP A 116 -7.45 -5.96 -6.12
C ASP A 116 -6.67 -4.76 -6.71
N PHE A 117 -5.34 -4.77 -6.64
CA PHE A 117 -4.50 -3.77 -7.30
C PHE A 117 -4.21 -4.06 -8.77
N ASP A 118 -4.45 -5.28 -9.25
CA ASP A 118 -4.11 -5.66 -10.62
C ASP A 118 -4.72 -4.75 -11.69
N PRO A 119 -5.99 -4.31 -11.58
CA PRO A 119 -6.56 -3.41 -12.59
C PRO A 119 -5.82 -2.08 -12.72
N PHE A 120 -5.23 -1.58 -11.65
CA PHE A 120 -4.45 -0.34 -11.68
C PHE A 120 -3.15 -0.52 -12.45
N GLU A 121 -2.50 -1.66 -12.30
CA GLU A 121 -1.32 -2.01 -13.08
C GLU A 121 -1.69 -2.19 -14.56
N THR A 122 -2.73 -2.95 -14.85
CA THR A 122 -3.14 -3.27 -16.21
C THR A 122 -3.58 -2.02 -16.99
N HIS A 123 -4.33 -1.11 -16.36
CA HIS A 123 -5.02 -0.03 -17.07
C HIS A 123 -4.48 1.37 -16.78
N LEU A 124 -3.86 1.59 -15.63
CA LEU A 124 -3.54 2.94 -15.16
C LEU A 124 -2.05 3.17 -14.91
N GLY A 125 -1.20 2.22 -15.24
CA GLY A 125 0.24 2.39 -15.16
C GLY A 125 0.82 2.31 -13.75
N LEU A 126 0.13 1.65 -12.81
CA LEU A 126 0.70 1.39 -11.49
C LEU A 126 1.96 0.54 -11.65
N ASP A 127 3.07 1.03 -11.12
CA ASP A 127 4.32 0.28 -11.09
C ASP A 127 4.32 -0.66 -9.88
N VAL A 128 4.45 -1.95 -10.13
CA VAL A 128 4.40 -2.99 -9.10
C VAL A 128 5.76 -3.64 -8.94
N VAL A 129 6.20 -3.75 -7.70
CA VAL A 129 7.48 -4.39 -7.36
C VAL A 129 7.37 -5.90 -7.51
N ARG A 130 8.33 -6.49 -8.23
CA ARG A 130 8.44 -7.94 -8.41
C ARG A 130 9.88 -8.41 -8.24
#